data_f6d64b844616ac96ba4852ee9ef887e0
#
_entry.id   f6d64b844616ac96ba4852ee9ef887e0
#
_cell.length_a   1.000
_cell.length_b   1.000
_cell.length_c   1.000
_cell.angle_alpha   90.00
_cell.angle_beta   90.00
_cell.angle_gamma   90.00
#
_symmetry.space_group_name_H-M   'P 1'
#
loop_
_entity.id
_entity.type
_entity.pdbx_description
1 polymer ?
#
loop_
_entity_poly.entity_id
_entity_poly.type
_entity_poly.pdbx_seq_one_letter_code
_entity_poly.pdbx_strand_id
1 'polypeptide(L)'
;PSAGAVFLNGENLVGLPPRVIWRKGVGRTFQITATYPSMTVIENVQMALISHHRRLFSVLPYAHRLYREEALALLDLVGMADQAGRASAILAYGDLKRLELAIALCHEPALLLMDEPTAGMAPKERIALMQLTADIVQQRGISVLFTEHDMDVVFTHAHRVMVLNRGELIANGLVDDIRNDPKVQEVYLGGGRLRRASGDPLNA
;
A
#
# COMPACT_ATOMS: atom_id res chain seq x y z
N PRO A 1 1.79 19.33 -9.01
CA PRO A 1 1.22 19.35 -10.35
C PRO A 1 1.45 20.72 -11.01
N SER A 2 1.60 20.76 -12.33
CA SER A 2 1.73 22.01 -13.08
C SER A 2 0.38 22.72 -13.26
N ALA A 3 -0.72 21.99 -13.12
CA ALA A 3 -2.09 22.51 -13.15
C ALA A 3 -3.02 21.56 -12.38
N GLY A 4 -4.25 22.03 -12.08
CA GLY A 4 -5.27 21.26 -11.37
C GLY A 4 -5.17 21.38 -9.85
N ALA A 5 -6.05 20.64 -9.15
CA ALA A 5 -6.14 20.60 -7.70
C ALA A 5 -6.36 19.16 -7.23
N VAL A 6 -5.89 18.86 -6.02
CA VAL A 6 -6.10 17.59 -5.35
C VAL A 6 -6.74 17.87 -4.00
N PHE A 7 -7.89 17.27 -3.75
CA PHE A 7 -8.64 17.47 -2.51
C PHE A 7 -8.69 16.18 -1.69
N LEU A 8 -8.53 16.30 -0.37
CA LEU A 8 -8.82 15.27 0.60
C LEU A 8 -9.78 15.86 1.64
N ASN A 9 -10.94 15.25 1.81
CA ASN A 9 -11.98 15.73 2.74
C ASN A 9 -12.32 17.23 2.57
N GLY A 10 -12.36 17.72 1.32
CA GLY A 10 -12.65 19.12 0.99
C GLY A 10 -11.45 20.08 1.10
N GLU A 11 -10.30 19.64 1.59
CA GLU A 11 -9.10 20.46 1.69
C GLU A 11 -8.16 20.27 0.49
N ASN A 12 -7.69 21.36 -0.10
CA ASN A 12 -6.73 21.31 -1.20
C ASN A 12 -5.33 20.96 -0.67
N LEU A 13 -4.72 19.93 -1.26
CA LEU A 13 -3.38 19.44 -0.88
C LEU A 13 -2.26 20.02 -1.75
N VAL A 14 -2.58 20.69 -2.85
CA VAL A 14 -1.57 21.23 -3.78
C VAL A 14 -0.72 22.29 -3.11
N GLY A 15 0.60 22.16 -3.25
CA GLY A 15 1.57 23.07 -2.64
C GLY A 15 1.87 22.82 -1.17
N LEU A 16 1.17 21.89 -0.52
CA LEU A 16 1.48 21.53 0.86
C LEU A 16 2.73 20.66 0.92
N PRO A 17 3.62 20.88 1.90
CA PRO A 17 4.78 20.02 2.10
C PRO A 17 4.34 18.60 2.55
N PRO A 18 5.10 17.53 2.19
CA PRO A 18 4.73 16.14 2.49
C PRO A 18 4.38 15.87 3.95
N ARG A 19 5.11 16.49 4.91
CA ARG A 19 4.82 16.39 6.34
C ARG A 19 3.43 16.91 6.74
N VAL A 20 2.90 17.89 6.00
CA VAL A 20 1.56 18.44 6.25
C VAL A 20 0.50 17.51 5.65
N ILE A 21 0.74 17.01 4.43
CA ILE A 21 -0.14 16.03 3.77
C ILE A 21 -0.27 14.78 4.63
N TRP A 22 0.84 14.26 5.15
CA TRP A 22 0.85 13.12 6.07
C TRP A 22 -0.01 13.37 7.31
N ARG A 23 0.10 14.55 7.94
CA ARG A 23 -0.72 14.91 9.11
C ARG A 23 -2.19 15.10 8.81
N LYS A 24 -2.56 15.31 7.57
CA LYS A 24 -3.96 15.36 7.12
C LYS A 24 -4.56 13.97 6.89
N GLY A 25 -3.84 12.92 7.26
CA GLY A 25 -4.30 11.54 7.18
C GLY A 25 -3.99 10.85 5.86
N VAL A 26 -2.89 11.22 5.18
CA VAL A 26 -2.39 10.48 4.02
C VAL A 26 -1.23 9.59 4.44
N GLY A 27 -1.43 8.29 4.49
CA GLY A 27 -0.36 7.29 4.59
C GLY A 27 0.23 7.00 3.23
N ARG A 28 1.52 6.64 3.18
CA ARG A 28 2.17 6.20 1.94
C ARG A 28 3.15 5.08 2.21
N THR A 29 3.08 4.01 1.42
CA THR A 29 4.17 3.07 1.26
C THR A 29 5.04 3.46 0.05
N PHE A 30 6.26 2.97 0.00
CA PHE A 30 7.20 3.31 -1.08
C PHE A 30 7.58 2.05 -1.85
N GLN A 31 7.89 2.19 -3.13
CA GLN A 31 8.38 1.09 -3.96
C GLN A 31 9.69 0.52 -3.38
N ILE A 32 10.59 1.40 -2.93
CA ILE A 32 11.79 1.02 -2.16
C ILE A 32 11.47 1.20 -0.68
N THR A 33 11.53 0.11 0.07
CA THR A 33 11.18 0.08 1.49
C THR A 33 12.01 1.07 2.31
N ALA A 34 11.34 2.01 2.97
CA ALA A 34 11.96 3.06 3.77
C ALA A 34 12.01 2.67 5.26
N THR A 35 12.78 1.61 5.58
CA THR A 35 13.03 1.18 6.97
C THR A 35 14.45 1.53 7.39
N TYR A 36 14.70 1.52 8.70
CA TYR A 36 16.03 1.68 9.29
C TYR A 36 16.65 0.30 9.52
N PRO A 37 17.58 -0.18 8.67
CA PRO A 37 18.12 -1.55 8.75
C PRO A 37 18.86 -1.85 10.05
N SER A 38 19.42 -0.81 10.69
CA SER A 38 20.13 -0.91 11.97
C SER A 38 19.22 -1.05 13.19
N MET A 39 17.91 -0.88 13.02
CA MET A 39 16.91 -0.98 14.08
C MET A 39 16.16 -2.31 14.01
N THR A 40 15.59 -2.72 15.13
CA THR A 40 14.65 -3.83 15.19
C THR A 40 13.31 -3.47 14.53
N VAL A 41 12.50 -4.48 14.26
CA VAL A 41 11.15 -4.33 13.68
C VAL A 41 10.31 -3.38 14.53
N ILE A 42 10.27 -3.59 15.84
CA ILE A 42 9.49 -2.73 16.73
C ILE A 42 10.03 -1.30 16.80
N GLU A 43 11.35 -1.11 16.80
CA GLU A 43 11.96 0.23 16.84
C GLU A 43 11.62 1.04 15.58
N ASN A 44 11.53 0.40 14.42
CA ASN A 44 11.07 1.06 13.19
C ASN A 44 9.65 1.63 13.34
N VAL A 45 8.72 0.87 13.90
CA VAL A 45 7.34 1.31 14.16
C VAL A 45 7.33 2.39 15.25
N GLN A 46 8.10 2.21 16.33
CA GLN A 46 8.21 3.22 17.40
C GLN A 46 8.72 4.56 16.87
N MET A 47 9.70 4.57 15.95
CA MET A 47 10.18 5.81 15.33
C MET A 47 9.08 6.55 14.57
N ALA A 48 8.22 5.84 13.85
CA ALA A 48 7.08 6.44 13.18
C ALA A 48 6.06 7.04 14.18
N LEU A 49 5.75 6.32 15.26
CA LEU A 49 4.88 6.79 16.34
C LEU A 49 5.46 8.01 17.08
N ILE A 50 6.76 8.00 17.39
CA ILE A 50 7.47 9.15 18.01
C ILE A 50 7.37 10.39 17.10
N SER A 51 7.52 10.19 15.78
CA SER A 51 7.36 11.26 14.80
C SER A 51 5.92 11.78 14.75
N HIS A 52 4.95 10.87 14.78
CA HIS A 52 3.52 11.21 14.79
C HIS A 52 3.15 12.06 16.02
N HIS A 53 3.54 11.64 17.19
CA HIS A 53 3.27 12.33 18.46
C HIS A 53 4.19 13.54 18.71
N ARG A 54 5.02 13.96 17.74
CA ARG A 54 5.94 15.12 17.80
C ARG A 54 6.92 15.07 18.98
N ARG A 55 7.33 13.89 19.41
CA ARG A 55 8.24 13.70 20.53
C ARG A 55 9.70 13.45 20.14
N LEU A 56 10.11 13.82 18.93
CA LEU A 56 11.47 13.66 18.41
C LEU A 56 12.54 14.39 19.26
N PHE A 57 12.16 15.45 19.94
CA PHE A 57 13.05 16.25 20.81
C PHE A 57 12.79 16.02 22.30
N SER A 58 12.03 15.01 22.66
CA SER A 58 11.80 14.67 24.06
C SER A 58 13.08 14.07 24.64
N VAL A 59 13.69 14.76 25.60
CA VAL A 59 14.95 14.36 26.28
C VAL A 59 14.69 13.22 27.28
N LEU A 60 13.72 12.37 27.05
CA LEU A 60 13.44 11.21 27.90
C LEU A 60 14.41 10.07 27.57
N PRO A 61 15.10 9.52 28.58
CA PRO A 61 16.22 8.59 28.40
C PRO A 61 15.87 7.21 27.87
N TYR A 62 14.61 6.93 27.51
CA TYR A 62 14.14 5.60 27.16
C TYR A 62 13.23 5.57 25.94
N ALA A 63 13.74 6.02 24.80
CA ALA A 63 12.99 5.97 23.52
C ALA A 63 12.44 4.57 23.21
N HIS A 64 13.14 3.50 23.60
CA HIS A 64 12.73 2.10 23.42
C HIS A 64 11.48 1.69 24.23
N ARG A 65 11.06 2.51 25.22
CA ARG A 65 9.82 2.29 25.98
C ARG A 65 8.65 3.08 25.43
N LEU A 66 8.92 4.14 24.66
CA LEU A 66 7.87 4.99 24.15
C LEU A 66 7.03 4.21 23.12
N TYR A 67 5.73 4.25 23.29
CA TYR A 67 4.76 3.67 22.35
C TYR A 67 4.97 2.19 22.07
N ARG A 68 5.59 1.42 23.00
CA ARG A 68 5.89 0.01 22.80
C ARG A 68 4.63 -0.83 22.60
N GLU A 69 3.60 -0.60 23.40
CA GLU A 69 2.33 -1.32 23.30
C GLU A 69 1.60 -1.00 22.01
N GLU A 70 1.57 0.26 21.62
CA GLU A 70 0.98 0.72 20.36
C GLU A 70 1.73 0.15 19.14
N ALA A 71 3.07 0.14 19.20
CA ALA A 71 3.90 -0.48 18.17
C ALA A 71 3.65 -1.99 18.06
N LEU A 72 3.52 -2.70 19.18
CA LEU A 72 3.19 -4.14 19.18
C LEU A 72 1.79 -4.39 18.61
N ALA A 73 0.81 -3.56 18.92
CA ALA A 73 -0.53 -3.68 18.35
C ALA A 73 -0.55 -3.46 16.83
N LEU A 74 0.27 -2.53 16.32
CA LEU A 74 0.44 -2.34 14.87
C LEU A 74 1.16 -3.53 14.22
N LEU A 75 2.16 -4.10 14.88
CA LEU A 75 2.85 -5.30 14.39
C LEU A 75 1.95 -6.53 14.42
N ASP A 76 1.12 -6.69 15.44
CA ASP A 76 0.13 -7.75 15.51
C ASP A 76 -0.87 -7.66 14.36
N LEU A 77 -1.34 -6.45 14.07
CA LEU A 77 -2.26 -6.17 12.96
C LEU A 77 -1.72 -6.65 11.60
N VAL A 78 -0.40 -6.56 11.38
CA VAL A 78 0.25 -7.02 10.15
C VAL A 78 0.85 -8.42 10.27
N GLY A 79 0.61 -9.13 11.39
CA GLY A 79 1.09 -10.48 11.63
C GLY A 79 2.60 -10.58 11.84
N MET A 80 3.21 -9.60 12.52
CA MET A 80 4.66 -9.54 12.78
C MET A 80 5.03 -9.36 14.26
N ALA A 81 4.10 -9.53 15.19
CA ALA A 81 4.36 -9.32 16.62
C ALA A 81 5.46 -10.24 17.17
N ASP A 82 5.53 -11.48 16.69
CA ASP A 82 6.56 -12.47 17.04
C ASP A 82 7.96 -12.09 16.54
N GLN A 83 8.05 -11.24 15.52
CA GLN A 83 9.30 -10.76 14.94
C GLN A 83 9.76 -9.41 15.49
N ALA A 84 9.04 -8.84 16.47
CA ALA A 84 9.25 -7.47 16.97
C ALA A 84 10.72 -7.17 17.37
N GLY A 85 11.41 -8.14 17.98
CA GLY A 85 12.81 -8.00 18.40
C GLY A 85 13.87 -8.29 17.33
N ARG A 86 13.47 -8.74 16.12
CA ARG A 86 14.43 -9.05 15.06
C ARG A 86 14.98 -7.77 14.42
N ALA A 87 16.22 -7.81 13.97
CA ALA A 87 16.78 -6.74 13.15
C ALA A 87 16.04 -6.66 11.81
N SER A 88 15.66 -5.46 11.38
CA SER A 88 14.93 -5.30 10.12
C SER A 88 15.80 -5.65 8.89
N ALA A 89 17.12 -5.54 9.01
CA ALA A 89 18.06 -5.87 7.93
C ALA A 89 18.02 -7.36 7.48
N ILE A 90 17.53 -8.26 8.33
CA ILE A 90 17.51 -9.72 8.04
C ILE A 90 16.11 -10.24 7.69
N LEU A 91 15.14 -9.35 7.53
CA LEU A 91 13.78 -9.74 7.16
C LEU A 91 13.71 -10.20 5.71
N ALA A 92 12.85 -11.17 5.44
CA ALA A 92 12.44 -11.49 4.09
C ALA A 92 11.69 -10.31 3.46
N TYR A 93 11.70 -10.21 2.14
CA TYR A 93 11.12 -9.06 1.43
C TYR A 93 9.63 -8.87 1.73
N GLY A 94 8.85 -9.96 1.83
CA GLY A 94 7.44 -9.91 2.20
C GLY A 94 7.20 -9.36 3.62
N ASP A 95 8.08 -9.71 4.57
CA ASP A 95 8.01 -9.18 5.94
C ASP A 95 8.40 -7.69 5.97
N LEU A 96 9.37 -7.26 5.15
CA LEU A 96 9.68 -5.84 5.01
C LEU A 96 8.47 -5.05 4.50
N LYS A 97 7.70 -5.59 3.55
CA LYS A 97 6.47 -4.95 3.04
C LYS A 97 5.36 -4.89 4.10
N ARG A 98 5.25 -5.90 4.97
CA ARG A 98 4.34 -5.87 6.13
C ARG A 98 4.76 -4.83 7.17
N LEU A 99 6.06 -4.73 7.44
CA LEU A 99 6.60 -3.70 8.34
C LEU A 99 6.33 -2.28 7.79
N GLU A 100 6.52 -2.09 6.50
CA GLU A 100 6.21 -0.81 5.82
C GLU A 100 4.72 -0.45 5.94
N LEU A 101 3.83 -1.43 5.80
CA LEU A 101 2.40 -1.26 6.02
C LEU A 101 2.10 -0.83 7.47
N ALA A 102 2.70 -1.48 8.47
CA ALA A 102 2.55 -1.09 9.87
C ALA A 102 3.00 0.36 10.13
N ILE A 103 4.13 0.77 9.54
CA ILE A 103 4.64 2.15 9.61
C ILE A 103 3.66 3.13 8.96
N ALA A 104 3.10 2.78 7.81
CA ALA A 104 2.15 3.64 7.10
C ALA A 104 0.81 3.79 7.85
N LEU A 105 0.46 2.83 8.70
CA LEU A 105 -0.77 2.84 9.50
C LEU A 105 -0.63 3.56 10.86
N CYS A 106 0.60 3.92 11.30
CA CYS A 106 0.87 4.45 12.64
C CYS A 106 0.16 5.77 12.97
N HIS A 107 -0.29 6.53 11.99
CA HIS A 107 -0.99 7.80 12.18
C HIS A 107 -2.48 7.75 11.80
N GLU A 108 -3.04 6.54 11.73
CA GLU A 108 -4.45 6.29 11.41
C GLU A 108 -4.91 7.02 10.15
N PRO A 109 -4.31 6.73 8.99
CA PRO A 109 -4.60 7.48 7.77
C PRO A 109 -6.06 7.30 7.32
N ALA A 110 -6.66 8.37 6.77
CA ALA A 110 -7.92 8.29 6.05
C ALA A 110 -7.72 7.76 4.62
N LEU A 111 -6.53 7.97 4.06
CA LEU A 111 -6.13 7.51 2.73
C LEU A 111 -4.74 6.89 2.77
N LEU A 112 -4.60 5.67 2.29
CA LEU A 112 -3.33 4.98 2.10
C LEU A 112 -2.98 4.95 0.61
N LEU A 113 -1.81 5.49 0.26
CA LEU A 113 -1.24 5.44 -1.08
C LEU A 113 -0.20 4.33 -1.15
N MET A 114 -0.33 3.41 -2.11
CA MET A 114 0.59 2.29 -2.30
C MET A 114 1.10 2.28 -3.74
N ASP A 115 2.41 2.31 -3.89
CA ASP A 115 3.06 2.31 -5.20
C ASP A 115 3.69 0.95 -5.47
N GLU A 116 3.08 0.20 -6.38
CA GLU A 116 3.43 -1.19 -6.74
C GLU A 116 3.71 -2.07 -5.50
N PRO A 117 2.73 -2.21 -4.57
CA PRO A 117 2.96 -2.87 -3.28
C PRO A 117 3.44 -4.32 -3.40
N THR A 118 3.14 -4.99 -4.52
CA THR A 118 3.46 -6.39 -4.72
C THR A 118 4.66 -6.64 -5.64
N ALA A 119 5.32 -5.57 -6.14
CA ALA A 119 6.46 -5.69 -7.03
C ALA A 119 7.59 -6.53 -6.40
N GLY A 120 8.13 -7.48 -7.16
CA GLY A 120 9.23 -8.34 -6.70
C GLY A 120 8.86 -9.47 -5.74
N MET A 121 7.58 -9.62 -5.37
CA MET A 121 7.11 -10.68 -4.47
C MET A 121 6.74 -11.97 -5.21
N ALA A 122 6.87 -13.10 -4.53
CA ALA A 122 6.32 -14.37 -5.02
C ALA A 122 4.78 -14.34 -5.08
N PRO A 123 4.13 -15.07 -6.01
CA PRO A 123 2.68 -15.00 -6.21
C PRO A 123 1.85 -15.21 -4.94
N LYS A 124 2.22 -16.16 -4.08
CA LYS A 124 1.52 -16.42 -2.81
C LYS A 124 1.65 -15.26 -1.82
N GLU A 125 2.83 -14.64 -1.77
CA GLU A 125 3.09 -13.51 -0.88
C GLU A 125 2.32 -12.26 -1.31
N ARG A 126 2.20 -12.01 -2.63
CA ARG A 126 1.39 -10.91 -3.19
C ARG A 126 -0.06 -11.01 -2.73
N ILE A 127 -0.69 -12.19 -2.93
CA ILE A 127 -2.06 -12.44 -2.53
C ILE A 127 -2.21 -12.23 -1.01
N ALA A 128 -1.30 -12.77 -0.22
CA ALA A 128 -1.35 -12.64 1.24
C ALA A 128 -1.21 -11.18 1.71
N LEU A 129 -0.30 -10.39 1.12
CA LEU A 129 -0.13 -8.98 1.47
C LEU A 129 -1.37 -8.15 1.08
N MET A 130 -1.91 -8.36 -0.11
CA MET A 130 -3.07 -7.59 -0.58
C MET A 130 -4.34 -7.96 0.19
N GLN A 131 -4.53 -9.25 0.52
CA GLN A 131 -5.65 -9.67 1.36
C GLN A 131 -5.54 -9.07 2.76
N LEU A 132 -4.36 -9.16 3.40
CA LEU A 132 -4.10 -8.53 4.69
C LEU A 132 -4.39 -7.02 4.65
N THR A 133 -3.95 -6.33 3.60
CA THR A 133 -4.22 -4.92 3.41
C THR A 133 -5.72 -4.65 3.29
N ALA A 134 -6.44 -5.43 2.48
CA ALA A 134 -7.89 -5.30 2.30
C ALA A 134 -8.65 -5.47 3.62
N ASP A 135 -8.30 -6.49 4.41
CA ASP A 135 -8.93 -6.76 5.70
C ASP A 135 -8.71 -5.60 6.68
N ILE A 136 -7.48 -5.09 6.78
CA ILE A 136 -7.14 -3.96 7.66
C ILE A 136 -7.89 -2.70 7.28
N VAL A 137 -7.88 -2.34 5.99
CA VAL A 137 -8.50 -1.08 5.53
C VAL A 137 -10.02 -1.12 5.64
N GLN A 138 -10.62 -2.28 5.44
CA GLN A 138 -12.05 -2.49 5.64
C GLN A 138 -12.43 -2.33 7.11
N GLN A 139 -11.69 -2.96 8.02
CA GLN A 139 -11.95 -2.88 9.46
C GLN A 139 -11.79 -1.46 10.01
N ARG A 140 -10.85 -0.69 9.46
CA ARG A 140 -10.51 0.67 9.93
C ARG A 140 -11.18 1.79 9.14
N GLY A 141 -11.93 1.48 8.09
CA GLY A 141 -12.57 2.49 7.23
C GLY A 141 -11.59 3.36 6.45
N ILE A 142 -10.42 2.80 6.09
CA ILE A 142 -9.36 3.49 5.35
C ILE A 142 -9.64 3.35 3.85
N SER A 143 -9.51 4.44 3.09
CA SER A 143 -9.49 4.37 1.63
C SER A 143 -8.08 4.02 1.13
N VAL A 144 -7.97 3.20 0.08
CA VAL A 144 -6.69 2.86 -0.54
C VAL A 144 -6.67 3.28 -2.00
N LEU A 145 -5.59 3.91 -2.41
CA LEU A 145 -5.23 4.09 -3.81
C LEU A 145 -3.90 3.40 -4.05
N PHE A 146 -3.88 2.39 -4.91
CA PHE A 146 -2.66 1.70 -5.26
C PHE A 146 -2.43 1.69 -6.77
N THR A 147 -1.15 1.70 -7.18
CA THR A 147 -0.74 1.46 -8.56
C THR A 147 -0.26 0.01 -8.67
N GLU A 148 -0.63 -0.65 -9.73
CA GLU A 148 -0.18 -2.02 -10.04
C GLU A 148 -0.19 -2.26 -11.54
N HIS A 149 0.66 -3.15 -11.99
CA HIS A 149 0.71 -3.63 -13.36
C HIS A 149 0.31 -5.11 -13.48
N ASP A 150 0.14 -5.81 -12.36
CA ASP A 150 -0.42 -7.16 -12.29
C ASP A 150 -1.95 -7.08 -12.26
N MET A 151 -2.57 -7.39 -13.41
CA MET A 151 -4.02 -7.30 -13.57
C MET A 151 -4.79 -8.24 -12.66
N ASP A 152 -4.22 -9.39 -12.30
CA ASP A 152 -4.88 -10.33 -11.38
C ASP A 152 -5.00 -9.73 -9.99
N VAL A 153 -3.96 -9.02 -9.52
CA VAL A 153 -3.99 -8.27 -8.25
C VAL A 153 -5.03 -7.15 -8.32
N VAL A 154 -5.03 -6.35 -9.39
CA VAL A 154 -5.97 -5.24 -9.56
C VAL A 154 -7.41 -5.75 -9.56
N PHE A 155 -7.73 -6.75 -10.37
CA PHE A 155 -9.10 -7.25 -10.53
C PHE A 155 -9.62 -8.00 -9.30
N THR A 156 -8.70 -8.52 -8.45
CA THR A 156 -9.10 -9.22 -7.22
C THR A 156 -9.38 -8.26 -6.07
N HIS A 157 -8.62 -7.15 -5.97
CA HIS A 157 -8.64 -6.32 -4.76
C HIS A 157 -9.20 -4.90 -4.97
N ALA A 158 -9.30 -4.40 -6.21
CA ALA A 158 -9.84 -3.07 -6.45
C ALA A 158 -11.37 -3.08 -6.52
N HIS A 159 -12.01 -2.02 -6.01
CA HIS A 159 -13.45 -1.77 -6.25
C HIS A 159 -13.65 -0.95 -7.53
N ARG A 160 -12.71 -0.05 -7.80
CA ARG A 160 -12.72 0.86 -8.95
C ARG A 160 -11.33 0.94 -9.55
N VAL A 161 -11.25 0.96 -10.87
CA VAL A 161 -10.00 0.98 -11.62
C VAL A 161 -9.94 2.22 -12.49
N MET A 162 -8.80 2.90 -12.47
CA MET A 162 -8.44 3.95 -13.40
C MET A 162 -7.28 3.47 -14.25
N VAL A 163 -7.43 3.50 -15.56
CA VAL A 163 -6.41 3.03 -16.50
C VAL A 163 -5.74 4.21 -17.17
N LEU A 164 -4.43 4.33 -16.94
CA LEU A 164 -3.59 5.37 -17.52
C LEU A 164 -2.74 4.79 -18.64
N ASN A 165 -2.70 5.45 -19.78
CA ASN A 165 -1.81 5.13 -20.88
C ASN A 165 -1.13 6.43 -21.36
N ARG A 166 0.21 6.45 -21.33
CA ARG A 166 1.04 7.60 -21.74
C ARG A 166 0.60 8.94 -21.13
N GLY A 167 0.16 8.91 -19.86
CA GLY A 167 -0.29 10.10 -19.14
C GLY A 167 -1.75 10.49 -19.36
N GLU A 168 -2.49 9.76 -20.19
CA GLU A 168 -3.92 9.98 -20.44
C GLU A 168 -4.77 8.93 -19.69
N LEU A 169 -5.86 9.38 -19.09
CA LEU A 169 -6.87 8.51 -18.48
C LEU A 169 -7.74 7.92 -19.60
N ILE A 170 -7.53 6.65 -19.94
CA ILE A 170 -8.23 5.97 -21.03
C ILE A 170 -9.50 5.23 -20.59
N ALA A 171 -9.58 4.83 -19.33
CA ALA A 171 -10.78 4.20 -18.76
C ALA A 171 -10.88 4.47 -17.25
N ASN A 172 -12.10 4.51 -16.71
CA ASN A 172 -12.39 4.70 -15.29
C ASN A 172 -13.76 4.11 -14.97
N GLY A 173 -13.81 3.04 -14.17
CA GLY A 173 -15.05 2.33 -13.88
C GLY A 173 -14.89 1.24 -12.82
N LEU A 174 -15.93 0.45 -12.64
CA LEU A 174 -15.89 -0.75 -11.81
C LEU A 174 -15.00 -1.81 -12.48
N VAL A 175 -14.54 -2.78 -11.71
CA VAL A 175 -13.60 -3.82 -12.18
C VAL A 175 -14.15 -4.56 -13.42
N ASP A 176 -15.42 -4.94 -13.40
CA ASP A 176 -16.02 -5.71 -14.50
C ASP A 176 -16.15 -4.87 -15.79
N ASP A 177 -16.43 -3.58 -15.66
CA ASP A 177 -16.51 -2.66 -16.81
C ASP A 177 -15.11 -2.52 -17.45
N ILE A 178 -14.09 -2.33 -16.63
CA ILE A 178 -12.71 -2.15 -17.08
C ILE A 178 -12.13 -3.43 -17.70
N ARG A 179 -12.43 -4.58 -17.12
CA ARG A 179 -12.00 -5.89 -17.65
C ARG A 179 -12.52 -6.14 -19.07
N ASN A 180 -13.72 -5.66 -19.37
CA ASN A 180 -14.38 -5.84 -20.66
C ASN A 180 -14.20 -4.66 -21.62
N ASP A 181 -13.53 -3.57 -21.21
CA ASP A 181 -13.29 -2.41 -22.06
C ASP A 181 -12.33 -2.75 -23.22
N PRO A 182 -12.74 -2.57 -24.50
CA PRO A 182 -11.92 -2.91 -25.66
C PRO A 182 -10.58 -2.16 -25.70
N LYS A 183 -10.54 -0.89 -25.27
CA LYS A 183 -9.31 -0.08 -25.24
C LYS A 183 -8.32 -0.62 -24.20
N VAL A 184 -8.82 -1.03 -23.04
CA VAL A 184 -8.00 -1.64 -21.98
C VAL A 184 -7.47 -2.99 -22.44
N GLN A 185 -8.29 -3.79 -23.08
CA GLN A 185 -7.89 -5.08 -23.63
C GLN A 185 -6.81 -4.94 -24.72
N GLU A 186 -6.92 -3.96 -25.58
CA GLU A 186 -5.92 -3.68 -26.61
C GLU A 186 -4.57 -3.27 -26.01
N VAL A 187 -4.58 -2.37 -25.02
CA VAL A 187 -3.38 -1.74 -24.46
C VAL A 187 -2.66 -2.65 -23.44
N TYR A 188 -3.41 -3.30 -22.56
CA TYR A 188 -2.84 -4.00 -21.40
C TYR A 188 -2.97 -5.51 -21.44
N LEU A 189 -4.02 -6.05 -22.05
CA LEU A 189 -4.28 -7.48 -22.06
C LEU A 189 -3.80 -8.15 -23.36
N GLY A 190 -3.31 -7.35 -24.30
CA GLY A 190 -2.76 -7.81 -25.58
C GLY A 190 -3.78 -8.67 -26.32
N GLY A 191 -4.41 -8.21 -27.34
CA GLY A 191 -5.54 -8.81 -28.09
C GLY A 191 -5.45 -10.27 -28.54
N GLY A 192 -4.68 -11.12 -27.86
CA GLY A 192 -4.45 -12.51 -28.24
C GLY A 192 -4.47 -13.56 -27.12
N ARG A 193 -4.53 -13.22 -25.84
CA ARG A 193 -4.45 -14.22 -24.76
C ARG A 193 -5.76 -14.61 -24.08
N LEU A 194 -6.83 -13.82 -24.20
CA LEU A 194 -8.12 -14.15 -23.58
C LEU A 194 -9.02 -15.10 -24.42
N ARG A 195 -8.60 -15.49 -25.64
CA ARG A 195 -9.35 -16.45 -26.50
C ARG A 195 -9.13 -17.93 -26.18
N ARG A 196 -8.30 -18.29 -25.19
CA ARG A 196 -7.99 -19.70 -24.85
C ARG A 196 -8.62 -20.23 -23.55
N ALA A 197 -9.52 -19.50 -22.91
CA ALA A 197 -10.25 -20.00 -21.73
C ALA A 197 -11.71 -20.33 -21.99
N SER A 198 -12.23 -20.07 -23.19
CA SER A 198 -13.54 -20.62 -23.64
C SER A 198 -13.26 -21.72 -24.63
N GLY A 199 -13.47 -22.95 -24.18
CA GLY A 199 -13.24 -24.16 -24.95
C GLY A 199 -13.89 -24.14 -26.33
N ASP A 200 -13.12 -24.53 -27.33
CA ASP A 200 -13.61 -25.04 -28.56
C ASP A 200 -13.18 -26.52 -28.69
N PRO A 201 -14.09 -27.46 -28.54
CA PRO A 201 -13.82 -28.84 -28.85
C PRO A 201 -14.12 -29.03 -30.33
N LEU A 202 -13.13 -29.16 -31.20
CA LEU A 202 -13.25 -29.81 -32.53
C LEU A 202 -11.91 -29.73 -33.25
N ASN A 203 -11.11 -30.80 -33.21
CA ASN A 203 -10.99 -31.72 -34.33
C ASN A 203 -10.04 -32.86 -33.99
N ALA A 204 -10.57 -33.98 -34.19
CA ALA A 204 -10.10 -35.33 -34.43
C ALA A 204 -8.70 -35.44 -35.06
#